data_ed7c88ad3853b6ea6dd9410d9a6055f9
#
_entry.id   ed7c88ad3853b6ea6dd9410d9a6055f9
#
_cell.length_a   1.000
_cell.length_b   1.000
_cell.length_c   1.000
_cell.angle_alpha   90.00
_cell.angle_beta   90.00
_cell.angle_gamma   90.00
#
_symmetry.space_group_name_H-M   'P 1'
#
loop_
_entity.id
_entity.type
_entity.pdbx_description
1 polymer ?
#
loop_
_entity_poly.entity_id
_entity_poly.type
_entity_poly.pdbx_seq_one_letter_code
_entity_poly.pdbx_strand_id
1 'polypeptide(L)' 'MKISARNQIPARVTGINQGEAIANVELDASGIRLVASITVEAVRELGIAEGSQVTAVIKASDVMLGVESLT' A
#
# COMPACT_ATOMS: atom_id res chain seq x y z
N MET A 1 -10.05 -6.67 11.50
CA MET A 1 -8.86 -5.90 11.88
C MET A 1 -9.30 -4.61 12.56
N LYS A 2 -8.81 -4.39 13.77
CA LYS A 2 -9.15 -3.16 14.53
C LYS A 2 -7.90 -2.30 14.64
N ILE A 3 -7.94 -1.14 14.02
CA ILE A 3 -6.84 -0.19 14.03
C ILE A 3 -7.39 1.23 14.08
N SER A 4 -6.55 2.17 14.51
CA SER A 4 -6.96 3.57 14.63
C SER A 4 -6.94 4.32 13.28
N ALA A 5 -6.23 3.82 12.30
CA ALA A 5 -6.16 4.45 10.99
C ALA A 5 -7.55 4.48 10.33
N ARG A 6 -7.91 5.62 9.76
CA ARG A 6 -9.25 5.81 9.18
C ARG A 6 -9.36 5.34 7.73
N ASN A 7 -8.23 5.25 7.03
CA ASN A 7 -8.22 4.85 5.64
C ASN A 7 -7.76 3.40 5.53
N GLN A 8 -8.69 2.51 5.21
CA GLN A 8 -8.44 1.08 5.05
C GLN A 8 -9.01 0.68 3.71
N ILE A 9 -8.14 0.39 2.76
CA ILE A 9 -8.53 0.19 1.37
C ILE A 9 -8.19 -1.24 0.95
N PRO A 10 -9.19 -2.06 0.58
CA PRO A 10 -8.90 -3.39 0.04
C PRO A 10 -8.12 -3.27 -1.25
N ALA A 11 -7.09 -4.07 -1.40
CA ALA A 11 -6.23 -4.03 -2.57
C ALA A 11 -5.63 -5.41 -2.85
N ARG A 12 -5.07 -5.56 -4.05
CA ARG A 12 -4.39 -6.77 -4.47
C ARG A 12 -2.95 -6.42 -4.82
N VAL A 13 -2.01 -7.23 -4.38
CA VAL A 13 -0.60 -7.05 -4.71
C VAL A 13 -0.39 -7.41 -6.19
N THR A 14 0.14 -6.46 -6.95
CA THR A 14 0.44 -6.66 -8.37
C THR A 14 1.92 -6.84 -8.66
N GLY A 15 2.79 -6.42 -7.74
CA GLY A 15 4.22 -6.60 -7.90
C GLY A 15 4.96 -6.27 -6.62
N ILE A 16 6.14 -6.87 -6.47
CA ILE A 16 7.02 -6.61 -5.34
C ILE A 16 8.41 -6.37 -5.90
N ASN A 17 8.95 -5.18 -5.65
CA ASN A 17 10.30 -4.83 -6.02
C ASN A 17 11.14 -4.83 -4.74
N GLN A 18 11.86 -5.91 -4.53
CA GLN A 18 12.56 -6.17 -3.27
C GLN A 18 14.02 -5.77 -3.35
N GLY A 19 14.45 -4.89 -2.45
CA GLY A 19 15.85 -4.54 -2.23
C GLY A 19 16.43 -5.39 -1.11
N GLU A 20 17.51 -4.91 -0.51
CA GLU A 20 18.15 -5.64 0.60
C GLU A 20 17.35 -5.51 1.90
N ALA A 21 16.87 -4.32 2.20
CA ALA A 21 16.16 -4.03 3.45
C ALA A 21 14.71 -3.61 3.22
N ILE A 22 14.45 -2.91 2.13
CA ILE A 22 13.14 -2.31 1.83
C ILE A 22 12.57 -2.93 0.55
N ALA A 23 11.27 -3.14 0.54
CA ALA A 23 10.54 -3.59 -0.63
C ALA A 23 9.46 -2.58 -0.99
N ASN A 24 9.33 -2.29 -2.28
CA ASN A 24 8.21 -1.50 -2.79
C ASN A 24 7.15 -2.47 -3.29
N VAL A 25 6.00 -2.42 -2.68
CA VAL A 25 4.88 -3.31 -3.01
C VAL A 25 3.87 -2.51 -3.82
N GLU A 26 3.63 -2.94 -5.05
CA GLU A 26 2.64 -2.31 -5.90
C GLU A 26 1.30 -2.98 -5.70
N LEU A 27 0.27 -2.14 -5.58
CA LEU A 27 -1.08 -2.58 -5.27
C LEU A 27 -2.06 -2.05 -6.31
N ASP A 28 -3.11 -2.82 -6.55
CA ASP A 28 -4.27 -2.38 -7.30
C ASP A 28 -5.47 -2.30 -6.35
N ALA A 29 -6.00 -1.11 -6.18
CA ALA A 29 -7.18 -0.85 -5.35
C ALA A 29 -8.32 -0.41 -6.26
N SER A 30 -9.04 -1.38 -6.83
CA SER A 30 -10.16 -1.14 -7.75
C SER A 30 -9.76 -0.22 -8.91
N GLY A 31 -8.64 -0.49 -9.54
CA GLY A 31 -8.11 0.27 -10.67
C GLY A 31 -7.17 1.40 -10.28
N ILE A 32 -7.04 1.70 -9.00
CA ILE A 32 -6.13 2.74 -8.50
C ILE A 32 -4.81 2.08 -8.10
N ARG A 33 -3.71 2.58 -8.64
CA ARG A 33 -2.38 2.10 -8.28
C ARG A 33 -1.92 2.73 -6.99
N LEU A 34 -1.56 1.92 -6.03
CA LEU A 34 -0.93 2.36 -4.79
C LEU A 34 0.44 1.70 -4.66
N VAL A 35 1.34 2.35 -3.96
CA VAL A 35 2.66 1.77 -3.66
C VAL A 35 2.91 1.87 -2.18
N ALA A 36 3.27 0.75 -1.58
CA ALA A 36 3.67 0.70 -0.17
C ALA A 36 5.16 0.38 -0.10
N SER A 37 5.90 1.17 0.67
CA SER A 37 7.31 0.90 0.93
C SER A 37 7.42 0.33 2.33
N ILE A 38 7.73 -0.96 2.43
CA ILE A 38 7.81 -1.66 3.71
C ILE A 38 9.12 -2.44 3.76
N THR A 39 9.47 -2.93 4.95
CA THR A 39 10.69 -3.72 5.08
C THR A 39 10.53 -5.09 4.42
N VAL A 40 11.63 -5.64 3.93
CA VAL A 40 11.65 -7.01 3.39
C VAL A 40 11.20 -7.99 4.48
N GLU A 41 11.58 -7.73 5.72
CA GLU A 41 11.15 -8.53 6.86
C GLU A 41 9.63 -8.53 7.00
N ALA A 42 8.98 -7.35 6.83
CA ALA A 42 7.53 -7.26 6.90
C ALA A 42 6.86 -8.04 5.76
N VAL A 43 7.42 -8.02 4.57
CA VAL A 43 6.92 -8.81 3.44
C VAL A 43 6.88 -10.29 3.82
N ARG A 44 7.96 -10.77 4.43
CA ARG A 44 8.06 -12.19 4.84
C ARG A 44 7.09 -12.52 5.97
N GLU A 45 7.02 -11.67 6.99
CA GLU A 45 6.13 -11.89 8.13
C GLU A 45 4.66 -11.90 7.73
N LEU A 46 4.27 -11.02 6.82
CA LEU A 46 2.90 -10.95 6.34
C LEU A 46 2.59 -12.01 5.28
N GLY A 47 3.62 -12.69 4.76
CA GLY A 47 3.42 -13.70 3.72
C GLY A 47 2.90 -13.15 2.42
N ILE A 48 3.32 -11.94 2.07
CA ILE A 48 2.82 -11.23 0.88
C ILE A 48 3.53 -11.75 -0.38
N ALA A 49 2.74 -11.98 -1.43
CA ALA A 49 3.22 -12.33 -2.76
C ALA A 49 2.31 -11.69 -3.81
N GLU A 50 2.72 -11.73 -5.07
CA GLU A 50 1.84 -11.26 -6.16
C GLU A 50 0.52 -12.02 -6.09
N GLY A 51 -0.58 -11.29 -6.22
CA GLY A 51 -1.92 -11.85 -6.11
C GLY A 51 -2.50 -11.84 -4.71
N SER A 52 -1.70 -11.57 -3.68
CA SER A 52 -2.21 -11.51 -2.31
C SER A 52 -3.25 -10.43 -2.15
N GLN A 53 -4.30 -10.75 -1.38
CA GLN A 53 -5.28 -9.77 -0.96
C GLN A 53 -4.78 -9.11 0.32
N VAL A 54 -4.75 -7.79 0.31
CA VAL A 54 -4.26 -7.00 1.45
C VAL A 54 -5.20 -5.84 1.72
N THR A 55 -5.00 -5.19 2.85
CA THR A 55 -5.65 -3.93 3.15
C THR A 55 -4.57 -2.86 3.23
N ALA A 56 -4.68 -1.84 2.38
CA ALA A 56 -3.80 -0.68 2.47
C ALA A 56 -4.31 0.20 3.61
N VAL A 57 -3.44 0.45 4.57
CA VAL A 57 -3.78 1.22 5.77
C VAL A 57 -3.02 2.54 5.70
N ILE A 58 -3.75 3.64 5.66
CA ILE A 58 -3.16 4.97 5.52
C ILE A 58 -3.63 5.86 6.65
N LYS A 59 -2.69 6.33 7.45
CA LYS A 59 -3.01 7.26 8.52
C LYS A 59 -3.55 8.56 7.92
N ALA A 60 -4.63 9.10 8.49
CA ALA A 60 -5.29 10.29 7.95
C ALA A 60 -4.32 11.47 7.80
N SER A 61 -3.38 11.62 8.72
CA SER A 61 -2.39 12.70 8.67
C SER A 61 -1.37 12.55 7.53
N ASP A 62 -1.34 11.38 6.87
CA ASP A 62 -0.41 11.14 5.77
C ASP A 62 -1.06 11.35 4.40
N VAL A 63 -2.34 11.67 4.37
CA VAL A 63 -3.05 11.89 3.12
C VAL A 63 -2.97 13.36 2.74
N MET A 64 -2.46 13.62 1.55
CA MET A 64 -2.39 14.96 0.98
C MET A 64 -3.43 15.11 -0.11
N LEU A 65 -3.85 16.32 -0.36
CA LEU A 65 -4.86 16.59 -1.37
C LEU A 65 -4.30 17.50 -2.45
N GLY A 66 -4.83 17.34 -3.65
CA GLY A 66 -4.52 18.21 -4.76
C GLY A 66 -5.78 18.48 -5.58
N VAL A 67 -5.81 19.60 -6.25
CA VAL A 67 -6.89 19.92 -7.20
C VAL A 67 -6.25 20.43 -8.49
N GLU A 68 -6.98 20.28 -9.59
CA GLU A 68 -6.53 20.85 -10.83
C GLU A 68 -6.64 22.37 -10.80
N SER A 69 -5.59 23.05 -11.28
CA SER A 69 -5.62 24.50 -11.40
C SER A 69 -6.38 24.87 -12.68
N LEU A 70 -7.34 25.76 -12.56
CA LEU A 70 -8.14 26.22 -13.70
C LEU A 70 -7.63 27.55 -14.28
N THR A 71 -6.53 28.05 -13.79
CA THR A 71 -5.97 29.35 -14.27
C THR A 71 -4.61 29.16 -14.88
#